data_e668d62524f2d4afe54950d7eeb18861
#
_entry.id   e668d62524f2d4afe54950d7eeb18861
#
_cell.length_a   1.000
_cell.length_b   1.000
_cell.length_c   1.000
_cell.angle_alpha   90.00
_cell.angle_beta   90.00
_cell.angle_gamma   90.00
#
_symmetry.space_group_name_H-M   'P 1'
#
loop_
_entity.id
_entity.type
_entity.pdbx_description
1 polymer ?
#
loop_
_entity_poly.entity_id
_entity_poly.type
_entity_poly.pdbx_seq_one_letter_code
_entity_poly.pdbx_strand_id
1 'polypeptide(L)'
;MAITVRNLLEQRSLNLRLAVEGSGATLDSPISWVQVSESADPTTYLEGGELLLTTGLVMPDGTPDAAHREYASRLAEIGARGVGFGLGIQHEHVPQWLIYQCEAVGLPLFTVPLATPFIAISKTIARGISDDTHRNVERMYRNQQRLLRSVHSLDPVSTIISLLAELIGGWTALLNPAG
;
A
#
# COMPACT_ATOMS: atom_id res chain seq x y z
N MET A 1 -7.01 9.49 -1.60
CA MET A 1 -6.37 8.45 -2.43
C MET A 1 -5.47 7.68 -1.50
N ALA A 2 -5.59 6.35 -1.46
CA ALA A 2 -4.82 5.53 -0.55
C ALA A 2 -3.31 5.68 -0.79
N ILE A 3 -2.50 5.64 0.27
CA ILE A 3 -1.05 5.75 0.17
C ILE A 3 -0.48 4.46 -0.42
N THR A 4 0.42 4.59 -1.40
CA THR A 4 1.07 3.47 -2.10
C THR A 4 2.58 3.62 -2.07
N VAL A 5 3.33 2.57 -2.46
CA VAL A 5 4.79 2.67 -2.60
C VAL A 5 5.16 3.73 -3.64
N ARG A 6 4.43 3.84 -4.75
CA ARG A 6 4.63 4.90 -5.75
C ARG A 6 4.53 6.28 -5.13
N ASN A 7 3.49 6.54 -4.33
CA ASN A 7 3.32 7.84 -3.67
C ASN A 7 4.46 8.16 -2.69
N LEU A 8 5.02 7.14 -2.00
CA LEU A 8 6.18 7.35 -1.15
C LEU A 8 7.43 7.74 -1.95
N LEU A 9 7.67 7.09 -3.10
CA LEU A 9 8.80 7.42 -3.98
C LEU A 9 8.72 8.82 -4.57
N GLU A 10 7.52 9.35 -4.79
CA GLU A 10 7.28 10.72 -5.25
C GLU A 10 7.55 11.78 -4.18
N GLN A 11 7.61 11.38 -2.89
CA GLN A 11 7.90 12.30 -1.79
C GLN A 11 9.39 12.69 -1.77
N ARG A 12 9.73 13.80 -2.41
CA ARG A 12 11.12 14.29 -2.52
C ARG A 12 11.82 14.45 -1.17
N SER A 13 11.07 14.78 -0.11
CA SER A 13 11.60 14.94 1.25
C SER A 13 12.16 13.65 1.86
N LEU A 14 11.72 12.48 1.39
CA LEU A 14 12.17 11.18 1.86
C LEU A 14 13.40 10.68 1.09
N ASN A 15 13.71 11.25 -0.09
CA ASN A 15 14.85 10.89 -0.94
C ASN A 15 15.01 9.37 -1.16
N LEU A 16 13.87 8.66 -1.31
CA LEU A 16 13.84 7.23 -1.57
C LEU A 16 14.24 6.94 -3.01
N ARG A 17 14.88 5.80 -3.25
CA ARG A 17 15.26 5.37 -4.61
C ARG A 17 14.78 3.96 -4.87
N LEU A 18 14.06 3.76 -5.96
CA LEU A 18 13.59 2.46 -6.39
C LEU A 18 14.80 1.60 -6.81
N ALA A 19 14.90 0.39 -6.26
CA ALA A 19 15.89 -0.62 -6.62
C ALA A 19 15.26 -1.72 -7.47
N VAL A 20 14.03 -2.15 -7.13
CA VAL A 20 13.23 -3.12 -7.88
C VAL A 20 11.82 -2.58 -7.99
N GLU A 21 11.30 -2.46 -9.21
CA GLU A 21 9.94 -1.94 -9.44
C GLU A 21 8.87 -2.93 -8.96
N GLY A 22 9.17 -4.21 -9.04
CA GLY A 22 8.22 -5.26 -8.75
C GLY A 22 7.10 -5.34 -9.80
N SER A 23 5.94 -5.85 -9.42
CA SER A 23 4.76 -5.76 -10.28
C SER A 23 4.14 -4.37 -10.18
N GLY A 24 3.72 -3.79 -11.30
CA GLY A 24 3.04 -2.49 -11.30
C GLY A 24 1.79 -2.48 -10.40
N ALA A 25 1.09 -3.62 -10.33
CA ALA A 25 -0.06 -3.78 -9.45
C ALA A 25 0.31 -3.67 -7.97
N THR A 26 1.45 -4.23 -7.54
CA THR A 26 1.92 -4.16 -6.14
C THR A 26 2.39 -2.75 -5.80
N LEU A 27 3.09 -2.08 -6.71
CA LEU A 27 3.60 -0.72 -6.52
C LEU A 27 2.47 0.31 -6.27
N ASP A 28 1.31 0.10 -6.91
CA ASP A 28 0.13 0.96 -6.83
C ASP A 28 -0.92 0.46 -5.82
N SER A 29 -0.65 -0.66 -5.14
CA SER A 29 -1.55 -1.18 -4.12
C SER A 29 -1.49 -0.37 -2.82
N PRO A 30 -2.64 -0.19 -2.13
CA PRO A 30 -2.69 0.51 -0.85
C PRO A 30 -1.81 -0.15 0.20
N ILE A 31 -1.05 0.67 0.94
CA ILE A 31 -0.32 0.25 2.13
C ILE A 31 -1.27 0.35 3.32
N SER A 32 -1.46 -0.78 4.04
CA SER A 32 -2.29 -0.86 5.24
C SER A 32 -1.57 -0.36 6.48
N TRP A 33 -0.27 -0.61 6.57
CA TRP A 33 0.59 -0.25 7.70
C TRP A 33 2.06 -0.27 7.30
N VAL A 34 2.93 0.12 8.22
CA VAL A 34 4.38 -0.02 8.11
C VAL A 34 4.93 -0.81 9.27
N GLN A 35 5.67 -1.85 8.98
CA GLN A 35 6.38 -2.68 9.94
C GLN A 35 7.88 -2.43 9.85
N VAL A 36 8.53 -2.21 10.98
CA VAL A 36 9.99 -2.19 11.07
C VAL A 36 10.44 -3.50 11.70
N SER A 37 11.28 -4.26 11.02
CA SER A 37 11.76 -5.54 11.55
C SER A 37 13.15 -5.87 11.03
N GLU A 38 13.99 -6.35 11.93
CA GLU A 38 15.32 -6.89 11.62
C GLU A 38 15.34 -8.43 11.73
N SER A 39 14.17 -9.07 11.78
CA SER A 39 14.05 -10.52 11.83
C SER A 39 14.41 -11.17 10.49
N ALA A 40 15.08 -12.33 10.55
CA ALA A 40 15.29 -13.17 9.37
C ALA A 40 13.98 -13.75 8.80
N ASP A 41 12.93 -13.80 9.62
CA ASP A 41 11.55 -14.07 9.18
C ASP A 41 10.59 -13.08 9.83
N PRO A 42 10.22 -11.98 9.14
CA PRO A 42 9.31 -10.98 9.66
C PRO A 42 7.83 -11.37 9.50
N THR A 43 7.52 -12.45 8.76
CA THR A 43 6.14 -12.78 8.36
C THR A 43 5.23 -13.09 9.55
N THR A 44 5.77 -13.54 10.68
CA THR A 44 5.02 -13.77 11.93
C THR A 44 4.30 -12.52 12.45
N TYR A 45 4.75 -11.33 12.04
CA TYR A 45 4.23 -10.03 12.49
C TYR A 45 3.49 -9.28 11.39
N LEU A 46 3.21 -9.91 10.24
CA LEU A 46 2.52 -9.32 9.11
C LEU A 46 1.18 -10.02 8.90
N GLU A 47 0.17 -9.24 8.51
CA GLU A 47 -1.19 -9.71 8.20
C GLU A 47 -1.51 -9.57 6.70
N GLY A 48 -0.63 -8.90 5.96
CA GLY A 48 -0.79 -8.57 4.54
C GLY A 48 -1.16 -7.11 4.30
N GLY A 49 -0.57 -6.57 3.24
CA GLY A 49 -0.77 -5.15 2.90
C GLY A 49 0.23 -4.19 3.52
N GLU A 50 1.14 -4.65 4.39
CA GLU A 50 2.14 -3.80 5.03
C GLU A 50 3.33 -3.52 4.12
N LEU A 51 3.99 -2.39 4.41
CA LEU A 51 5.33 -2.08 3.96
C LEU A 51 6.34 -2.49 5.04
N LEU A 52 7.33 -3.31 4.68
CA LEU A 52 8.42 -3.67 5.57
C LEU A 52 9.58 -2.67 5.45
N LEU A 53 10.10 -2.21 6.58
CA LEU A 53 11.34 -1.44 6.66
C LEU A 53 12.38 -2.25 7.44
N THR A 54 13.60 -2.34 6.90
CA THR A 54 14.71 -3.06 7.54
C THR A 54 16.04 -2.38 7.21
N THR A 55 17.01 -2.48 8.11
CA THR A 55 18.41 -2.10 7.84
C THR A 55 19.26 -3.29 7.40
N GLY A 56 18.65 -4.47 7.38
CA GLY A 56 19.36 -5.71 7.05
C GLY A 56 20.34 -6.17 8.13
N LEU A 57 20.12 -5.82 9.40
CA LEU A 57 21.06 -6.06 10.51
C LEU A 57 21.53 -7.51 10.61
N VAL A 58 20.63 -8.45 10.29
CA VAL A 58 20.94 -9.90 10.33
C VAL A 58 21.16 -10.50 8.94
N MET A 59 21.12 -9.69 7.90
CA MET A 59 21.26 -10.15 6.52
C MET A 59 22.74 -10.24 6.10
N PRO A 60 23.17 -11.33 5.45
CA PRO A 60 24.52 -11.43 4.93
C PRO A 60 24.69 -10.58 3.66
N ASP A 61 25.87 -9.97 3.49
CA ASP A 61 26.21 -9.21 2.26
C ASP A 61 26.36 -10.11 1.03
N GLY A 62 26.82 -11.33 1.23
CA GLY A 62 27.14 -12.27 0.16
C GLY A 62 25.98 -13.20 -0.19
N THR A 63 26.20 -14.51 -0.05
CA THR A 63 25.17 -15.52 -0.33
C THR A 63 24.15 -15.59 0.80
N PRO A 64 22.84 -15.66 0.50
CA PRO A 64 21.84 -15.81 1.56
C PRO A 64 22.02 -17.15 2.29
N ASP A 65 21.95 -17.10 3.60
CA ASP A 65 21.92 -18.30 4.43
C ASP A 65 20.56 -19.02 4.35
N ALA A 66 20.40 -20.12 5.08
CA ALA A 66 19.17 -20.90 5.04
C ALA A 66 17.94 -20.10 5.48
N ALA A 67 18.08 -19.13 6.39
CA ALA A 67 17.00 -18.30 6.88
C ALA A 67 16.52 -17.27 5.85
N HIS A 68 17.41 -16.80 4.97
CA HIS A 68 17.13 -15.74 4.01
C HIS A 68 16.85 -16.23 2.58
N ARG A 69 16.95 -17.55 2.31
CA ARG A 69 16.75 -18.09 0.94
C ARG A 69 15.40 -17.76 0.31
N GLU A 70 14.37 -17.67 1.11
CA GLU A 70 12.98 -17.46 0.69
C GLU A 70 12.41 -16.17 1.26
N TYR A 71 13.26 -15.23 1.65
CA TYR A 71 12.84 -14.02 2.36
C TYR A 71 11.79 -13.22 1.58
N ALA A 72 12.08 -12.87 0.31
CA ALA A 72 11.15 -12.12 -0.50
C ALA A 72 9.92 -12.94 -0.92
N SER A 73 10.07 -14.25 -1.13
CA SER A 73 8.93 -15.14 -1.45
C SER A 73 7.91 -15.17 -0.32
N ARG A 74 8.38 -15.37 0.92
CA ARG A 74 7.50 -15.35 2.10
C ARG A 74 6.80 -14.00 2.28
N LEU A 75 7.50 -12.89 2.04
CA LEU A 75 6.88 -11.55 2.08
C LEU A 75 5.82 -11.36 0.99
N ALA A 76 6.09 -11.84 -0.22
CA ALA A 76 5.13 -11.76 -1.32
C ALA A 76 3.90 -12.64 -1.06
N GLU A 77 4.08 -13.86 -0.53
CA GLU A 77 2.99 -14.79 -0.20
C GLU A 77 2.04 -14.22 0.85
N ILE A 78 2.55 -13.52 1.87
CA ILE A 78 1.72 -12.86 2.87
C ILE A 78 1.09 -11.55 2.35
N GLY A 79 1.47 -11.11 1.15
CA GLY A 79 0.91 -9.92 0.52
C GLY A 79 1.53 -8.60 0.98
N ALA A 80 2.79 -8.60 1.40
CA ALA A 80 3.53 -7.37 1.67
C ALA A 80 3.56 -6.45 0.44
N ARG A 81 3.54 -5.15 0.65
CA ARG A 81 3.51 -4.13 -0.43
C ARG A 81 4.89 -3.73 -0.93
N GLY A 82 5.93 -4.11 -0.23
CA GLY A 82 7.31 -3.84 -0.62
C GLY A 82 8.25 -3.85 0.57
N VAL A 83 9.53 -3.65 0.28
CA VAL A 83 10.60 -3.56 1.25
C VAL A 83 11.34 -2.24 1.08
N GLY A 84 11.47 -1.48 2.17
CA GLY A 84 12.35 -0.32 2.26
C GLY A 84 13.63 -0.70 3.00
N PHE A 85 14.76 -0.67 2.29
CA PHE A 85 16.06 -1.09 2.81
C PHE A 85 16.90 0.14 3.21
N GLY A 86 17.21 0.25 4.50
CA GLY A 86 18.01 1.34 5.07
C GLY A 86 19.49 1.15 4.79
N LEU A 87 20.10 2.13 4.14
CA LEU A 87 21.53 2.16 3.83
C LEU A 87 22.33 2.96 4.85
N GLY A 88 23.63 2.64 4.97
CA GLY A 88 24.61 3.40 5.76
C GLY A 88 24.66 3.02 7.25
N ILE A 89 23.93 1.98 7.70
CA ILE A 89 24.04 1.44 9.06
C ILE A 89 24.82 0.13 9.01
N GLN A 90 24.26 -0.92 8.43
CA GLN A 90 24.89 -2.22 8.29
C GLN A 90 25.43 -2.42 6.87
N HIS A 91 24.71 -1.94 5.87
CA HIS A 91 25.01 -2.12 4.47
C HIS A 91 25.14 -0.76 3.76
N GLU A 92 26.18 -0.62 2.92
CA GLU A 92 26.33 0.52 2.01
C GLU A 92 25.43 0.36 0.77
N HIS A 93 25.10 -0.88 0.42
CA HIS A 93 24.28 -1.24 -0.74
C HIS A 93 23.31 -2.37 -0.35
N VAL A 94 22.20 -2.47 -1.07
CA VAL A 94 21.28 -3.61 -0.90
C VAL A 94 22.01 -4.90 -1.31
N PRO A 95 21.95 -5.97 -0.52
CA PRO A 95 22.50 -7.25 -0.90
C PRO A 95 21.95 -7.74 -2.24
N GLN A 96 22.83 -8.17 -3.16
CA GLN A 96 22.43 -8.52 -4.51
C GLN A 96 21.42 -9.68 -4.55
N TRP A 97 21.52 -10.63 -3.63
CA TRP A 97 20.57 -11.72 -3.52
C TRP A 97 19.15 -11.25 -3.19
N LEU A 98 19.01 -10.19 -2.38
CA LEU A 98 17.71 -9.62 -2.04
C LEU A 98 17.06 -8.95 -3.26
N ILE A 99 17.87 -8.25 -4.07
CA ILE A 99 17.40 -7.67 -5.33
C ILE A 99 16.85 -8.77 -6.23
N TYR A 100 17.62 -9.84 -6.48
CA TYR A 100 17.18 -10.96 -7.32
C TYR A 100 15.92 -11.66 -6.79
N GLN A 101 15.82 -11.85 -5.48
CA GLN A 101 14.60 -12.42 -4.90
C GLN A 101 13.38 -11.53 -5.09
N CYS A 102 13.51 -10.22 -4.85
CA CYS A 102 12.44 -9.26 -5.05
C CYS A 102 12.00 -9.18 -6.52
N GLU A 103 12.95 -9.18 -7.46
CA GLU A 103 12.66 -9.24 -8.90
C GLU A 103 11.89 -10.51 -9.28
N ALA A 104 12.35 -11.67 -8.78
CA ALA A 104 11.74 -12.97 -9.09
C ALA A 104 10.28 -13.08 -8.67
N VAL A 105 9.90 -12.45 -7.54
CA VAL A 105 8.53 -12.51 -7.02
C VAL A 105 7.70 -11.24 -7.30
N GLY A 106 8.30 -10.25 -7.97
CA GLY A 106 7.64 -8.98 -8.29
C GLY A 106 7.33 -8.12 -7.06
N LEU A 107 8.16 -8.20 -6.01
CA LEU A 107 8.03 -7.39 -4.80
C LEU A 107 8.82 -6.08 -4.94
N PRO A 108 8.19 -4.90 -4.80
CA PRO A 108 8.90 -3.63 -4.84
C PRO A 108 9.97 -3.53 -3.76
N LEU A 109 11.16 -3.06 -4.14
CA LEU A 109 12.27 -2.82 -3.23
C LEU A 109 12.82 -1.41 -3.48
N PHE A 110 12.94 -0.61 -2.43
CA PHE A 110 13.54 0.72 -2.52
C PHE A 110 14.56 0.95 -1.40
N THR A 111 15.51 1.83 -1.65
CA THR A 111 16.53 2.21 -0.68
C THR A 111 16.09 3.43 0.11
N VAL A 112 16.43 3.42 1.38
CA VAL A 112 16.23 4.53 2.32
C VAL A 112 17.61 5.05 2.74
N PRO A 113 17.96 6.29 2.41
CA PRO A 113 19.26 6.85 2.79
C PRO A 113 19.33 7.08 4.30
N LEU A 114 20.54 7.03 4.87
CA LEU A 114 20.79 7.24 6.30
C LEU A 114 20.18 8.54 6.84
N ALA A 115 20.11 9.58 6.01
CA ALA A 115 19.52 10.87 6.39
C ALA A 115 17.99 10.82 6.56
N THR A 116 17.32 9.74 6.11
CA THR A 116 15.87 9.58 6.21
C THR A 116 15.51 8.56 7.29
N PRO A 117 15.12 9.03 8.49
CA PRO A 117 14.73 8.11 9.55
C PRO A 117 13.47 7.32 9.17
N PHE A 118 13.38 6.05 9.53
CA PHE A 118 12.19 5.21 9.28
C PHE A 118 10.90 5.82 9.84
N ILE A 119 11.00 6.55 10.96
CA ILE A 119 9.86 7.24 11.54
C ILE A 119 9.27 8.32 10.60
N ALA A 120 10.07 8.91 9.71
CA ALA A 120 9.55 9.87 8.73
C ALA A 120 8.67 9.17 7.69
N ILE A 121 9.07 7.98 7.24
CA ILE A 121 8.29 7.13 6.34
C ILE A 121 7.00 6.70 7.04
N SER A 122 7.11 6.19 8.29
CA SER A 122 5.96 5.75 9.09
C SER A 122 4.94 6.87 9.30
N LYS A 123 5.38 8.10 9.60
CA LYS A 123 4.50 9.25 9.73
C LYS A 123 3.80 9.62 8.42
N THR A 124 4.51 9.52 7.29
CA THR A 124 3.94 9.79 5.97
C THR A 124 2.84 8.78 5.63
N ILE A 125 3.09 7.49 5.89
CA ILE A 125 2.10 6.43 5.68
C ILE A 125 0.89 6.62 6.60
N ALA A 126 1.10 6.84 7.90
CA ALA A 126 0.01 7.05 8.86
C ALA A 126 -0.89 8.24 8.48
N ARG A 127 -0.31 9.36 8.02
CA ARG A 127 -1.07 10.50 7.51
C ARG A 127 -1.88 10.11 6.27
N GLY A 128 -1.27 9.43 5.30
CA GLY A 128 -1.96 8.98 4.09
C GLY A 128 -3.16 8.07 4.38
N ILE A 129 -3.03 7.14 5.34
CA ILE A 129 -4.11 6.26 5.80
C ILE A 129 -5.21 7.08 6.47
N SER A 130 -4.86 8.00 7.37
CA SER A 130 -5.82 8.85 8.07
C SER A 130 -6.60 9.75 7.11
N ASP A 131 -5.91 10.39 6.16
CA ASP A 131 -6.53 11.25 5.16
C ASP A 131 -7.49 10.48 4.25
N ASP A 132 -7.17 9.23 3.93
CA ASP A 132 -8.05 8.39 3.11
C ASP A 132 -9.30 7.98 3.88
N THR A 133 -9.16 7.63 5.15
CA THR A 133 -10.27 7.31 6.04
C THR A 133 -11.22 8.50 6.18
N HIS A 134 -10.71 9.71 6.43
CA HIS A 134 -11.52 10.92 6.51
C HIS A 134 -12.28 11.20 5.20
N ARG A 135 -11.61 11.12 4.07
CA ARG A 135 -12.26 11.33 2.75
C ARG A 135 -13.35 10.30 2.48
N ASN A 136 -13.15 9.04 2.89
CA ASN A 136 -14.16 7.99 2.73
C ASN A 136 -15.40 8.27 3.61
N VAL A 137 -15.22 8.66 4.86
CA VAL A 137 -16.32 9.05 5.76
C VAL A 137 -17.07 10.26 5.20
N GLU A 138 -16.37 11.30 4.75
CA GLU A 138 -17.01 12.48 4.13
C GLU A 138 -17.78 12.11 2.85
N ARG A 139 -17.24 11.19 2.03
CA ARG A 139 -17.92 10.71 0.82
C ARG A 139 -19.20 9.97 1.19
N MET A 140 -19.12 9.05 2.16
CA MET A 140 -20.31 8.33 2.66
C MET A 140 -21.36 9.29 3.20
N TYR A 141 -20.97 10.27 3.99
CA TYR A 141 -21.90 11.27 4.54
C TYR A 141 -22.55 12.11 3.44
N ARG A 142 -21.77 12.58 2.45
CA ARG A 142 -22.30 13.32 1.30
C ARG A 142 -23.27 12.48 0.47
N ASN A 143 -22.95 11.21 0.24
CA ASN A 143 -23.83 10.29 -0.49
C ASN A 143 -25.14 10.04 0.25
N GLN A 144 -25.08 9.85 1.58
CA GLN A 144 -26.27 9.74 2.43
C GLN A 144 -27.15 11.00 2.36
N GLN A 145 -26.54 12.18 2.45
CA GLN A 145 -27.24 13.46 2.32
C GLN A 145 -27.91 13.61 0.94
N ARG A 146 -27.24 13.19 -0.14
CA ARG A 146 -27.82 13.23 -1.50
C ARG A 146 -29.02 12.29 -1.59
N LEU A 147 -28.96 11.08 -1.06
CA LEU A 147 -30.07 10.12 -1.00
C LEU A 147 -31.27 10.68 -0.21
N LEU A 148 -31.01 11.26 0.95
CA LEU A 148 -32.09 11.85 1.76
C LEU A 148 -32.78 13.04 1.05
N ARG A 149 -32.02 13.87 0.34
CA ARG A 149 -32.59 14.97 -0.44
C ARG A 149 -33.38 14.48 -1.64
N SER A 150 -32.98 13.39 -2.29
CA SER A 150 -33.69 12.84 -3.44
C SER A 150 -35.09 12.33 -3.12
N VAL A 151 -35.33 11.91 -1.87
CA VAL A 151 -36.67 11.52 -1.39
C VAL A 151 -37.66 12.70 -1.40
N HIS A 152 -37.17 13.93 -1.27
CA HIS A 152 -37.98 15.14 -1.29
C HIS A 152 -37.97 15.88 -2.64
N SER A 153 -37.45 15.25 -3.69
CA SER A 153 -37.50 15.81 -5.06
C SER A 153 -38.90 15.70 -5.68
N LEU A 154 -39.11 16.42 -6.78
CA LEU A 154 -40.39 16.38 -7.54
C LEU A 154 -40.64 15.01 -8.17
N ASP A 155 -39.59 14.26 -8.50
CA ASP A 155 -39.64 12.87 -8.96
C ASP A 155 -38.61 12.03 -8.15
N PRO A 156 -38.99 11.55 -6.95
CA PRO A 156 -38.06 10.84 -6.07
C PRO A 156 -37.53 9.55 -6.68
N VAL A 157 -38.36 8.82 -7.40
CA VAL A 157 -38.01 7.49 -7.94
C VAL A 157 -36.93 7.62 -9.00
N SER A 158 -37.13 8.45 -10.01
CA SER A 158 -36.17 8.68 -11.07
C SER A 158 -34.85 9.28 -10.52
N THR A 159 -34.95 10.20 -9.56
CA THR A 159 -33.79 10.83 -8.92
C THR A 159 -32.95 9.81 -8.13
N ILE A 160 -33.59 8.91 -7.37
CA ILE A 160 -32.91 7.85 -6.62
C ILE A 160 -32.24 6.86 -7.57
N ILE A 161 -32.93 6.41 -8.62
CA ILE A 161 -32.39 5.46 -9.60
C ILE A 161 -31.15 6.07 -10.29
N SER A 162 -31.23 7.31 -10.74
CA SER A 162 -30.11 8.02 -11.36
C SER A 162 -28.91 8.17 -10.41
N LEU A 163 -29.18 8.51 -9.14
CA LEU A 163 -28.14 8.63 -8.12
C LEU A 163 -27.48 7.28 -7.81
N LEU A 164 -28.25 6.19 -7.75
CA LEU A 164 -27.72 4.85 -7.55
C LEU A 164 -26.82 4.44 -8.75
N ALA A 165 -27.23 4.71 -9.98
CA ALA A 165 -26.40 4.45 -11.16
C ALA A 165 -25.06 5.18 -11.10
N GLU A 166 -25.06 6.44 -10.68
CA GLU A 166 -23.84 7.23 -10.45
C GLU A 166 -22.94 6.64 -9.36
N LEU A 167 -23.53 6.24 -8.22
CA LEU A 167 -22.79 5.72 -7.06
C LEU A 167 -22.12 4.37 -7.33
N ILE A 168 -22.75 3.49 -8.11
CA ILE A 168 -22.19 2.18 -8.46
C ILE A 168 -21.32 2.21 -9.71
N GLY A 169 -21.27 3.35 -10.41
CA GLY A 169 -20.52 3.49 -11.66
C GLY A 169 -21.07 2.63 -12.80
N GLY A 170 -22.41 2.39 -12.81
CA GLY A 170 -23.10 1.52 -13.75
C GLY A 170 -24.48 2.06 -14.12
N TRP A 171 -25.39 1.17 -14.47
CA TRP A 171 -26.79 1.48 -14.74
C TRP A 171 -27.71 0.83 -13.69
N THR A 172 -28.86 1.45 -13.44
CA THR A 172 -29.90 0.95 -12.56
C THR A 172 -31.25 1.08 -13.25
N ALA A 173 -32.16 0.15 -12.97
CA ALA A 173 -33.52 0.20 -13.49
C ALA A 173 -34.53 -0.22 -12.40
N LEU A 174 -35.67 0.44 -12.38
CA LEU A 174 -36.83 0.00 -11.61
C LEU A 174 -37.72 -0.87 -12.51
N LEU A 175 -37.94 -2.11 -12.09
CA LEU A 175 -38.78 -3.03 -12.83
C LEU A 175 -40.14 -3.11 -12.12
N ASN A 176 -41.22 -3.09 -12.92
CA ASN A 176 -42.56 -3.41 -12.44
C ASN A 176 -42.63 -4.94 -12.19
N PRO A 177 -43.25 -5.44 -11.09
CA PRO A 177 -43.44 -6.85 -10.85
C PRO A 177 -44.19 -7.61 -11.95
N ALA A 178 -44.87 -6.89 -12.85
CA ALA A 178 -45.57 -7.44 -13.98
C ALA A 178 -44.77 -7.45 -15.31
N GLY A 179 -43.48 -7.09 -15.28
CA GLY A 179 -42.57 -6.96 -16.43
C GLY A 179 -42.45 -5.53 -16.94
#